data_3fe410e83ad3bb65b702e255b3310f9f
#
_entry.id   3fe410e83ad3bb65b702e255b3310f9f
#
_cell.length_a   1.000
_cell.length_b   1.000
_cell.length_c   1.000
_cell.angle_alpha   90.00
_cell.angle_beta   90.00
_cell.angle_gamma   90.00
#
_symmetry.space_group_name_H-M   'P 1'
#
loop_
_entity.id
_entity.type
_entity.pdbx_description
1 polymer ?
#
loop_
_entity_poly.entity_id
_entity_poly.type
_entity_poly.pdbx_seq_one_letter_code
_entity_poly.pdbx_strand_id
1 'polypeptide(L)'
;MDHDERLAALRLHLASGIGPRLFAALVEHFGSACAAAEASAGALAAVRGIGPDSAARLREGIAAADAEAEFQKAQDAGVRILVRGEPDYPIALSYLADAPPVLYVKGTLEAEDARAMAVVGMRKCSLYGQDQAERLAGGLARCGFTIVSGLARGIDSAAHRGALAAGGRTIAVLGNGLATVYPPENRKLAEAVVARGALVTEFPMDFGVAPENFPRRNRIIAALSLGVIVVEAGRQSGALITARLGAELGKEVFAVPNRVDAPGAAGVHALIRDGAKLVESVADVLEEFPDLGLQAPAAADAGAGPAPAPGDPTAATARQGTLGLRASLSPEESQLVEVMDGEPLALDTLIQRTGLAPARVSGALTLLELKGLVRALPGGQFALRKSS
;
A
#
# COMPACT_ATOMS: atom_id res chain seq x y z
N MET A 1 -8.05 -27.59 -7.90
CA MET A 1 -8.50 -27.31 -9.30
C MET A 1 -7.48 -27.98 -10.22
N ASP A 2 -7.95 -28.66 -11.27
CA ASP A 2 -7.05 -29.23 -12.27
C ASP A 2 -6.48 -28.16 -13.23
N HIS A 3 -5.55 -28.55 -14.10
CA HIS A 3 -4.87 -27.63 -15.01
C HIS A 3 -5.81 -27.07 -16.08
N ASP A 4 -6.69 -27.91 -16.61
CA ASP A 4 -7.59 -27.52 -17.69
C ASP A 4 -8.63 -26.50 -17.22
N GLU A 5 -9.21 -26.71 -16.03
CA GLU A 5 -10.16 -25.77 -15.40
C GLU A 5 -9.47 -24.42 -15.10
N ARG A 6 -8.19 -24.42 -14.69
CA ARG A 6 -7.42 -23.19 -14.48
C ARG A 6 -7.18 -22.43 -15.78
N LEU A 7 -6.79 -23.12 -16.87
CA LEU A 7 -6.63 -22.52 -18.18
C LEU A 7 -7.94 -22.00 -18.74
N ALA A 8 -9.03 -22.72 -18.55
CA ALA A 8 -10.36 -22.26 -18.97
C ALA A 8 -10.81 -21.01 -18.20
N ALA A 9 -10.60 -20.98 -16.89
CA ALA A 9 -10.86 -19.80 -16.08
C ALA A 9 -10.01 -18.59 -16.53
N LEU A 10 -8.74 -18.82 -16.83
CA LEU A 10 -7.84 -17.78 -17.36
C LEU A 10 -8.32 -17.30 -18.74
N ARG A 11 -8.73 -18.21 -19.63
CA ARG A 11 -9.29 -17.88 -20.96
C ARG A 11 -10.52 -17.00 -20.85
N LEU A 12 -11.47 -17.33 -19.96
CA LEU A 12 -12.64 -16.49 -19.68
C LEU A 12 -12.25 -15.13 -19.13
N HIS A 13 -11.25 -15.09 -18.23
CA HIS A 13 -10.76 -13.85 -17.63
C HIS A 13 -10.11 -12.91 -18.64
N LEU A 14 -9.40 -13.45 -19.62
CA LEU A 14 -8.73 -12.70 -20.68
C LEU A 14 -9.71 -12.24 -21.77
N ALA A 15 -10.85 -12.92 -21.91
CA ALA A 15 -11.81 -12.62 -22.95
C ALA A 15 -12.43 -11.22 -22.78
N SER A 16 -12.39 -10.41 -23.84
CA SER A 16 -13.00 -9.09 -23.83
C SER A 16 -14.49 -9.15 -23.52
N GLY A 17 -14.95 -8.30 -22.63
CA GLY A 17 -16.36 -8.21 -22.21
C GLY A 17 -16.75 -9.12 -21.06
N ILE A 18 -15.87 -9.99 -20.57
CA ILE A 18 -16.10 -10.81 -19.38
C ILE A 18 -15.48 -10.14 -18.16
N GLY A 19 -16.28 -9.40 -17.41
CA GLY A 19 -15.90 -8.89 -16.09
C GLY A 19 -16.18 -9.89 -14.98
N PRO A 20 -15.75 -9.61 -13.72
CA PRO A 20 -15.87 -10.55 -12.59
C PRO A 20 -17.30 -11.07 -12.36
N ARG A 21 -18.31 -10.21 -12.46
CA ARG A 21 -19.73 -10.60 -12.29
C ARG A 21 -20.22 -11.55 -13.38
N LEU A 22 -19.87 -11.25 -14.65
CA LEU A 22 -20.25 -12.11 -15.75
C LEU A 22 -19.51 -13.44 -15.71
N PHE A 23 -18.23 -13.43 -15.35
CA PHE A 23 -17.47 -14.64 -15.10
C PHE A 23 -18.18 -15.56 -14.08
N ALA A 24 -18.57 -15.00 -12.93
CA ALA A 24 -19.28 -15.75 -11.90
C ALA A 24 -20.61 -16.33 -12.42
N ALA A 25 -21.39 -15.53 -13.16
CA ALA A 25 -22.66 -15.97 -13.73
C ALA A 25 -22.46 -17.08 -14.79
N LEU A 26 -21.41 -17.02 -15.60
CA LEU A 26 -21.07 -18.07 -16.56
C LEU A 26 -20.70 -19.37 -15.86
N VAL A 27 -19.80 -19.33 -14.88
CA VAL A 27 -19.38 -20.52 -14.14
C VAL A 27 -20.55 -21.13 -13.36
N GLU A 28 -21.41 -20.31 -12.75
CA GLU A 28 -22.61 -20.75 -12.06
C GLU A 28 -23.60 -21.45 -13.04
N HIS A 29 -23.82 -20.86 -14.22
CA HIS A 29 -24.77 -21.40 -15.20
C HIS A 29 -24.29 -22.71 -15.84
N PHE A 30 -22.99 -22.81 -16.17
CA PHE A 30 -22.42 -23.96 -16.87
C PHE A 30 -21.80 -25.01 -15.93
N GLY A 31 -21.66 -24.69 -14.63
CA GLY A 31 -21.11 -25.56 -13.59
C GLY A 31 -19.57 -25.60 -13.51
N SER A 32 -18.84 -25.17 -14.56
CA SER A 32 -17.39 -25.08 -14.57
C SER A 32 -16.88 -24.01 -15.54
N ALA A 33 -15.63 -23.59 -15.42
CA ALA A 33 -15.02 -22.67 -16.37
C ALA A 33 -14.74 -23.37 -17.72
N CYS A 34 -14.39 -24.65 -17.71
CA CYS A 34 -14.25 -25.46 -18.94
C CYS A 34 -15.56 -25.45 -19.76
N ALA A 35 -16.66 -25.83 -19.14
CA ALA A 35 -17.96 -25.87 -19.81
C ALA A 35 -18.40 -24.48 -20.34
N ALA A 36 -18.13 -23.42 -19.56
CA ALA A 36 -18.40 -22.05 -19.98
C ALA A 36 -17.53 -21.60 -21.15
N ALA A 37 -16.25 -21.95 -21.15
CA ALA A 37 -15.31 -21.60 -22.23
C ALA A 37 -15.58 -22.36 -23.54
N GLU A 38 -16.16 -23.54 -23.48
CA GLU A 38 -16.54 -24.36 -24.63
C GLU A 38 -17.97 -24.07 -25.17
N ALA A 39 -18.77 -23.31 -24.41
CA ALA A 39 -20.16 -23.03 -24.74
C ALA A 39 -20.29 -22.33 -26.08
N SER A 40 -21.29 -22.75 -26.87
CA SER A 40 -21.65 -22.09 -28.13
C SER A 40 -22.23 -20.70 -27.88
N ALA A 41 -22.23 -19.83 -28.89
CA ALA A 41 -22.88 -18.52 -28.80
C ALA A 41 -24.36 -18.63 -28.40
N GLY A 42 -25.07 -19.65 -28.91
CA GLY A 42 -26.47 -19.91 -28.55
C GLY A 42 -26.63 -20.27 -27.06
N ALA A 43 -25.73 -21.10 -26.51
CA ALA A 43 -25.73 -21.44 -25.10
C ALA A 43 -25.36 -20.22 -24.20
N LEU A 44 -24.40 -19.41 -24.63
CA LEU A 44 -24.04 -18.16 -23.92
C LEU A 44 -25.21 -17.17 -23.86
N ALA A 45 -26.03 -17.09 -24.96
CA ALA A 45 -27.22 -16.24 -25.02
C ALA A 45 -28.34 -16.68 -24.04
N ALA A 46 -28.31 -17.92 -23.53
CA ALA A 46 -29.24 -18.38 -22.50
C ALA A 46 -28.92 -17.86 -21.10
N VAL A 47 -27.71 -17.34 -20.89
CA VAL A 47 -27.30 -16.75 -19.59
C VAL A 47 -27.98 -15.39 -19.42
N ARG A 48 -28.58 -15.17 -18.25
CA ARG A 48 -29.31 -13.94 -17.95
C ARG A 48 -28.42 -12.69 -18.17
N GLY A 49 -28.91 -11.78 -19.01
CA GLY A 49 -28.19 -10.52 -19.29
C GLY A 49 -27.26 -10.58 -20.51
N ILE A 50 -27.19 -11.71 -21.22
CA ILE A 50 -26.43 -11.87 -22.46
C ILE A 50 -27.42 -11.95 -23.65
N GLY A 51 -27.43 -10.91 -24.48
CA GLY A 51 -28.17 -10.95 -25.72
C GLY A 51 -27.40 -11.67 -26.84
N PRO A 52 -28.06 -12.05 -27.96
CA PRO A 52 -27.42 -12.79 -29.07
C PRO A 52 -26.14 -12.15 -29.61
N ASP A 53 -26.16 -10.83 -29.84
CA ASP A 53 -24.99 -10.10 -30.36
C ASP A 53 -23.84 -10.07 -29.35
N SER A 54 -24.16 -9.98 -28.05
CA SER A 54 -23.17 -10.04 -27.00
C SER A 54 -22.57 -11.44 -26.87
N ALA A 55 -23.40 -12.48 -27.00
CA ALA A 55 -22.99 -13.87 -26.98
C ALA A 55 -22.00 -14.20 -28.12
N ALA A 56 -22.28 -13.70 -29.34
CA ALA A 56 -21.35 -13.85 -30.46
C ALA A 56 -19.98 -13.21 -30.19
N ARG A 57 -19.98 -11.94 -29.73
CA ARG A 57 -18.72 -11.24 -29.36
C ARG A 57 -17.98 -11.92 -28.23
N LEU A 58 -18.68 -12.41 -27.21
CA LEU A 58 -18.04 -13.17 -26.11
C LEU A 58 -17.42 -14.46 -26.63
N ARG A 59 -18.09 -15.20 -27.51
CA ARG A 59 -17.53 -16.42 -28.11
C ARG A 59 -16.25 -16.14 -28.89
N GLU A 60 -16.25 -15.07 -29.70
CA GLU A 60 -15.06 -14.60 -30.41
C GLU A 60 -13.93 -14.21 -29.44
N GLY A 61 -14.26 -13.44 -28.40
CA GLY A 61 -13.30 -13.05 -27.35
C GLY A 61 -12.67 -14.24 -26.60
N ILE A 62 -13.49 -15.25 -26.27
CA ILE A 62 -13.02 -16.49 -25.63
C ILE A 62 -12.10 -17.27 -26.58
N ALA A 63 -12.46 -17.35 -27.85
CA ALA A 63 -11.65 -18.06 -28.85
C ALA A 63 -10.31 -17.36 -29.14
N ALA A 64 -10.28 -16.04 -29.08
CA ALA A 64 -9.06 -15.24 -29.29
C ALA A 64 -8.14 -15.17 -28.06
N ALA A 65 -8.62 -15.54 -26.87
CA ALA A 65 -7.86 -15.47 -25.63
C ALA A 65 -6.83 -16.63 -25.57
N ASP A 66 -5.55 -16.26 -25.57
CA ASP A 66 -4.42 -17.21 -25.45
C ASP A 66 -4.02 -17.38 -23.97
N ALA A 67 -4.75 -18.28 -23.29
CA ALA A 67 -4.54 -18.56 -21.88
C ALA A 67 -3.21 -19.29 -21.63
N GLU A 68 -2.79 -20.15 -22.55
CA GLU A 68 -1.54 -20.89 -22.50
C GLU A 68 -0.33 -19.95 -22.54
N ALA A 69 -0.32 -19.00 -23.49
CA ALA A 69 0.75 -18.01 -23.58
C ALA A 69 0.79 -17.08 -22.34
N GLU A 70 -0.36 -16.66 -21.84
CA GLU A 70 -0.44 -15.85 -20.61
C GLU A 70 0.05 -16.62 -19.39
N PHE A 71 -0.34 -17.89 -19.25
CA PHE A 71 0.09 -18.77 -18.18
C PHE A 71 1.61 -18.98 -18.20
N GLN A 72 2.18 -19.28 -19.39
CA GLN A 72 3.61 -19.44 -19.56
C GLN A 72 4.37 -18.16 -19.24
N LYS A 73 3.90 -17.01 -19.71
CA LYS A 73 4.47 -15.69 -19.40
C LYS A 73 4.51 -15.43 -17.89
N ALA A 74 3.44 -15.75 -17.18
CA ALA A 74 3.39 -15.60 -15.72
C ALA A 74 4.43 -16.52 -15.05
N GLN A 75 4.50 -17.78 -15.46
CA GLN A 75 5.48 -18.73 -14.92
C GLN A 75 6.92 -18.26 -15.14
N ASP A 76 7.27 -17.82 -16.35
CA ASP A 76 8.62 -17.33 -16.69
C ASP A 76 9.01 -16.09 -15.86
N ALA A 77 8.02 -15.29 -15.46
CA ALA A 77 8.22 -14.13 -14.59
C ALA A 77 8.20 -14.46 -13.08
N GLY A 78 8.04 -15.73 -12.70
CA GLY A 78 7.89 -16.17 -11.31
C GLY A 78 6.58 -15.69 -10.67
N VAL A 79 5.52 -15.55 -11.47
CA VAL A 79 4.18 -15.14 -11.03
C VAL A 79 3.28 -16.37 -10.99
N ARG A 80 2.60 -16.57 -9.86
CA ARG A 80 1.56 -17.59 -9.72
C ARG A 80 0.22 -17.01 -10.14
N ILE A 81 -0.57 -17.80 -10.84
CA ILE A 81 -1.96 -17.49 -11.17
C ILE A 81 -2.86 -18.31 -10.23
N LEU A 82 -3.68 -17.62 -9.46
CA LEU A 82 -4.67 -18.23 -8.57
C LEU A 82 -6.07 -17.97 -9.11
N VAL A 83 -6.89 -19.01 -9.15
CA VAL A 83 -8.28 -18.92 -9.56
C VAL A 83 -9.18 -18.94 -8.32
N ARG A 84 -10.25 -18.16 -8.34
CA ARG A 84 -11.25 -18.14 -7.26
C ARG A 84 -11.76 -19.55 -6.97
N GLY A 85 -11.72 -19.95 -5.69
CA GLY A 85 -12.08 -21.30 -5.23
C GLY A 85 -10.89 -22.23 -5.03
N GLU A 86 -9.67 -21.85 -5.41
CA GLU A 86 -8.46 -22.59 -5.03
C GLU A 86 -8.11 -22.37 -3.55
N PRO A 87 -7.47 -23.33 -2.89
CA PRO A 87 -7.09 -23.21 -1.47
C PRO A 87 -6.23 -22.00 -1.15
N ASP A 88 -5.31 -21.63 -2.06
CA ASP A 88 -4.38 -20.51 -1.89
C ASP A 88 -5.01 -19.15 -2.26
N TYR A 89 -6.24 -19.13 -2.79
CA TYR A 89 -6.94 -17.89 -3.11
C TYR A 89 -7.41 -17.21 -1.83
N PRO A 90 -7.11 -15.92 -1.59
CA PRO A 90 -7.48 -15.24 -0.37
C PRO A 90 -8.99 -15.23 -0.15
N ILE A 91 -9.45 -15.93 0.90
CA ILE A 91 -10.89 -16.08 1.21
C ILE A 91 -11.57 -14.71 1.38
N ALA A 92 -10.86 -13.72 1.89
CA ALA A 92 -11.38 -12.37 2.08
C ALA A 92 -11.87 -11.74 0.77
N LEU A 93 -11.25 -12.05 -0.37
CA LEU A 93 -11.68 -11.57 -1.68
C LEU A 93 -12.97 -12.24 -2.16
N SER A 94 -13.27 -13.46 -1.70
CA SER A 94 -14.47 -14.19 -2.12
C SER A 94 -15.77 -13.54 -1.66
N TYR A 95 -15.72 -12.68 -0.65
CA TYR A 95 -16.86 -11.90 -0.15
C TYR A 95 -17.20 -10.67 -1.00
N LEU A 96 -16.34 -10.30 -1.94
CA LEU A 96 -16.65 -9.23 -2.89
C LEU A 96 -17.73 -9.71 -3.90
N ALA A 97 -18.73 -8.88 -4.13
CA ALA A 97 -19.74 -9.13 -5.18
C ALA A 97 -19.12 -9.23 -6.59
N ASP A 98 -17.98 -8.58 -6.77
CA ASP A 98 -17.18 -8.58 -8.01
C ASP A 98 -15.76 -9.11 -7.73
N ALA A 99 -15.66 -10.20 -6.95
CA ALA A 99 -14.41 -10.85 -6.62
C ALA A 99 -13.59 -11.15 -7.90
N PRO A 100 -12.27 -10.87 -7.90
CA PRO A 100 -11.42 -11.21 -9.03
C PRO A 100 -11.51 -12.70 -9.35
N PRO A 101 -11.90 -13.11 -10.56
CA PRO A 101 -11.92 -14.54 -10.91
C PRO A 101 -10.53 -15.14 -10.96
N VAL A 102 -9.54 -14.32 -11.31
CA VAL A 102 -8.12 -14.67 -11.41
C VAL A 102 -7.30 -13.62 -10.67
N LEU A 103 -6.30 -14.08 -9.95
CA LEU A 103 -5.35 -13.24 -9.23
C LEU A 103 -3.93 -13.63 -9.62
N TYR A 104 -3.12 -12.68 -10.02
CA TYR A 104 -1.69 -12.82 -10.29
C TYR A 104 -0.91 -12.45 -9.05
N VAL A 105 0.00 -13.32 -8.62
CA VAL A 105 0.75 -13.18 -7.36
C VAL A 105 2.24 -13.39 -7.62
N LYS A 106 3.05 -12.38 -7.34
CA LYS A 106 4.52 -12.49 -7.30
C LYS A 106 4.97 -12.37 -5.85
N GLY A 107 5.68 -13.38 -5.36
CA GLY A 107 6.01 -13.56 -3.95
C GLY A 107 5.11 -14.60 -3.29
N THR A 108 4.85 -14.45 -1.97
CA THR A 108 4.07 -15.42 -1.18
C THR A 108 2.85 -14.78 -0.53
N LEU A 109 1.73 -15.50 -0.56
CA LEU A 109 0.58 -15.26 0.31
C LEU A 109 0.59 -16.34 1.37
N GLU A 110 0.35 -15.96 2.63
CA GLU A 110 0.43 -16.84 3.79
C GLU A 110 -0.85 -16.72 4.64
N ALA A 111 -1.10 -17.70 5.50
CA ALA A 111 -2.28 -17.70 6.35
C ALA A 111 -2.33 -16.47 7.29
N GLU A 112 -1.16 -16.00 7.72
CA GLU A 112 -0.98 -14.81 8.55
C GLU A 112 -1.47 -13.53 7.87
N ASP A 113 -1.51 -13.49 6.54
CA ASP A 113 -2.03 -12.37 5.76
C ASP A 113 -3.54 -12.13 5.96
N ALA A 114 -4.26 -13.09 6.58
CA ALA A 114 -5.62 -12.86 7.06
C ALA A 114 -5.72 -11.75 8.11
N ARG A 115 -4.62 -11.46 8.82
CA ARG A 115 -4.48 -10.34 9.75
C ARG A 115 -3.81 -9.15 9.05
N ALA A 116 -4.47 -8.61 8.04
CA ALA A 116 -3.92 -7.50 7.28
C ALA A 116 -4.57 -6.16 7.65
N MET A 117 -3.81 -5.08 7.53
CA MET A 117 -4.26 -3.71 7.70
C MET A 117 -3.89 -2.88 6.47
N ALA A 118 -4.87 -2.23 5.86
CA ALA A 118 -4.62 -1.31 4.77
C ALA A 118 -4.11 0.04 5.30
N VAL A 119 -3.03 0.56 4.71
CA VAL A 119 -2.53 1.92 4.99
C VAL A 119 -2.46 2.67 3.67
N VAL A 120 -3.28 3.70 3.53
CA VAL A 120 -3.47 4.42 2.26
C VAL A 120 -3.47 5.94 2.48
N GLY A 121 -3.22 6.69 1.40
CA GLY A 121 -3.28 8.15 1.47
C GLY A 121 -2.85 8.86 0.20
N MET A 122 -2.45 10.12 0.34
CA MET A 122 -2.06 10.98 -0.79
C MET A 122 -0.75 10.53 -1.43
N ARG A 123 -0.70 10.67 -2.77
CA ARG A 123 0.54 10.47 -3.55
C ARG A 123 1.56 11.60 -3.33
N LYS A 124 1.08 12.82 -3.12
CA LYS A 124 1.87 14.00 -2.75
C LYS A 124 1.55 14.34 -1.30
N CYS A 125 2.11 13.58 -0.38
CA CYS A 125 1.91 13.74 1.04
C CYS A 125 2.98 14.63 1.67
N SER A 126 2.71 15.12 2.88
CA SER A 126 3.69 15.84 3.69
C SER A 126 4.74 14.89 4.29
N LEU A 127 5.81 15.44 4.85
CA LEU A 127 6.78 14.67 5.64
C LEU A 127 6.11 14.06 6.87
N TYR A 128 5.23 14.81 7.53
CA TYR A 128 4.43 14.30 8.64
C TYR A 128 3.63 13.06 8.22
N GLY A 129 2.95 13.12 7.07
CA GLY A 129 2.20 11.99 6.56
C GLY A 129 3.08 10.77 6.28
N GLN A 130 4.27 10.97 5.68
CA GLN A 130 5.23 9.88 5.47
C GLN A 130 5.67 9.26 6.79
N ASP A 131 6.09 10.08 7.76
CA ASP A 131 6.57 9.63 9.06
C ASP A 131 5.46 8.87 9.83
N GLN A 132 4.20 9.36 9.78
CA GLN A 132 3.07 8.67 10.41
C GLN A 132 2.76 7.33 9.73
N ALA A 133 2.79 7.28 8.39
CA ALA A 133 2.56 6.05 7.65
C ALA A 133 3.65 5.00 7.95
N GLU A 134 4.92 5.39 7.96
CA GLU A 134 6.04 4.50 8.30
C GLU A 134 5.94 4.01 9.74
N ARG A 135 5.65 4.91 10.69
CA ARG A 135 5.53 4.59 12.12
C ARG A 135 4.37 3.64 12.40
N LEU A 136 3.18 3.94 11.90
CA LEU A 136 1.99 3.10 12.11
C LEU A 136 2.14 1.75 11.42
N ALA A 137 2.56 1.72 10.15
CA ALA A 137 2.76 0.48 9.42
C ALA A 137 3.84 -0.41 10.07
N GLY A 138 4.97 0.18 10.49
CA GLY A 138 6.02 -0.54 11.20
C GLY A 138 5.58 -1.05 12.57
N GLY A 139 4.82 -0.26 13.30
CA GLY A 139 4.25 -0.67 14.59
C GLY A 139 3.26 -1.83 14.45
N LEU A 140 2.33 -1.74 13.50
CA LEU A 140 1.37 -2.81 13.21
C LEU A 140 2.06 -4.08 12.72
N ALA A 141 3.10 -3.94 11.89
CA ALA A 141 3.88 -5.08 11.42
C ALA A 141 4.59 -5.81 12.57
N ARG A 142 5.12 -5.08 13.57
CA ARG A 142 5.67 -5.69 14.80
C ARG A 142 4.61 -6.40 15.65
N CYS A 143 3.35 -5.96 15.58
CA CYS A 143 2.23 -6.67 16.20
C CYS A 143 1.74 -7.90 15.40
N GLY A 144 2.37 -8.22 14.27
CA GLY A 144 2.01 -9.36 13.43
C GLY A 144 0.92 -9.08 12.40
N PHE A 145 0.63 -7.80 12.10
CA PHE A 145 -0.23 -7.46 10.94
C PHE A 145 0.58 -7.45 9.65
N THR A 146 -0.02 -7.97 8.58
CA THR A 146 0.45 -7.73 7.22
C THR A 146 -0.05 -6.37 6.75
N ILE A 147 0.84 -5.53 6.21
CA ILE A 147 0.45 -4.23 5.70
C ILE A 147 0.07 -4.32 4.22
N VAL A 148 -1.15 -3.91 3.90
CA VAL A 148 -1.65 -3.87 2.51
C VAL A 148 -1.70 -2.44 2.01
N SER A 149 -1.15 -2.18 0.83
CA SER A 149 -1.24 -0.87 0.18
C SER A 149 -1.13 -1.00 -1.34
N GLY A 150 -1.07 0.14 -2.04
CA GLY A 150 -1.16 0.16 -3.50
C GLY A 150 0.14 0.45 -4.24
N LEU A 151 1.28 0.46 -3.57
CA LEU A 151 2.59 0.78 -4.14
C LEU A 151 2.67 2.16 -4.83
N ALA A 152 1.70 3.04 -4.62
CA ALA A 152 1.74 4.39 -5.15
C ALA A 152 2.80 5.24 -4.44
N ARG A 153 3.13 6.41 -5.03
CA ARG A 153 3.96 7.42 -4.36
C ARG A 153 3.35 7.83 -3.02
N GLY A 154 4.14 8.42 -2.16
CA GLY A 154 3.68 9.02 -0.92
C GLY A 154 3.35 7.98 0.16
N ILE A 155 2.14 8.03 0.69
CA ILE A 155 1.71 7.23 1.84
C ILE A 155 1.84 5.73 1.59
N ASP A 156 1.44 5.22 0.42
CA ASP A 156 1.52 3.79 0.11
C ASP A 156 2.98 3.29 0.19
N SER A 157 3.90 4.05 -0.43
CA SER A 157 5.34 3.72 -0.39
C SER A 157 5.91 3.79 1.03
N ALA A 158 5.48 4.77 1.82
CA ALA A 158 5.89 4.93 3.22
C ALA A 158 5.39 3.74 4.06
N ALA A 159 4.14 3.33 3.88
CA ALA A 159 3.57 2.18 4.57
C ALA A 159 4.36 0.88 4.30
N HIS A 160 4.68 0.60 3.03
CA HIS A 160 5.50 -0.56 2.68
C HIS A 160 6.89 -0.48 3.32
N ARG A 161 7.56 0.70 3.27
CA ARG A 161 8.87 0.87 3.91
C ARG A 161 8.81 0.66 5.42
N GLY A 162 7.79 1.20 6.10
CA GLY A 162 7.60 1.01 7.53
C GLY A 162 7.45 -0.46 7.92
N ALA A 163 6.62 -1.22 7.18
CA ALA A 163 6.46 -2.66 7.40
C ALA A 163 7.78 -3.43 7.19
N LEU A 164 8.47 -3.16 6.08
CA LEU A 164 9.75 -3.83 5.74
C LEU A 164 10.86 -3.49 6.75
N ALA A 165 10.97 -2.23 7.17
CA ALA A 165 11.93 -1.80 8.18
C ALA A 165 11.69 -2.47 9.54
N ALA A 166 10.44 -2.78 9.87
CA ALA A 166 10.08 -3.55 11.05
C ALA A 166 10.28 -5.07 10.92
N GLY A 167 10.77 -5.54 9.76
CA GLY A 167 10.93 -6.97 9.48
C GLY A 167 9.63 -7.71 9.18
N GLY A 168 8.52 -6.98 9.05
CA GLY A 168 7.18 -7.54 8.83
C GLY A 168 6.83 -7.81 7.37
N ARG A 169 5.63 -8.36 7.17
CA ARG A 169 5.08 -8.69 5.86
C ARG A 169 4.31 -7.52 5.27
N THR A 170 4.32 -7.42 3.93
CA THR A 170 3.52 -6.41 3.24
C THR A 170 3.09 -6.89 1.85
N ILE A 171 1.86 -6.55 1.46
CA ILE A 171 1.27 -6.91 0.18
C ILE A 171 0.96 -5.63 -0.60
N ALA A 172 1.51 -5.53 -1.81
CA ALA A 172 1.21 -4.44 -2.71
C ALA A 172 0.21 -4.89 -3.78
N VAL A 173 -0.96 -4.26 -3.81
CA VAL A 173 -1.95 -4.51 -4.85
C VAL A 173 -1.73 -3.51 -5.99
N LEU A 174 -1.61 -3.97 -7.24
CA LEU A 174 -1.30 -3.13 -8.39
C LEU A 174 -2.54 -2.87 -9.24
N GLY A 175 -2.57 -1.69 -9.90
CA GLY A 175 -3.60 -1.31 -10.88
C GLY A 175 -3.20 -1.58 -12.33
N ASN A 176 -2.19 -2.42 -12.55
CA ASN A 176 -1.66 -2.86 -13.85
C ASN A 176 -1.12 -4.29 -13.73
N GLY A 177 -0.73 -4.88 -14.84
CA GLY A 177 -0.12 -6.21 -14.87
C GLY A 177 1.29 -6.25 -14.25
N LEU A 178 1.72 -7.45 -13.82
CA LEU A 178 2.99 -7.63 -13.09
C LEU A 178 4.24 -7.61 -13.98
N ALA A 179 4.11 -7.55 -15.29
CA ALA A 179 5.27 -7.37 -16.19
C ALA A 179 5.95 -6.00 -15.99
N THR A 180 5.21 -5.01 -15.46
CA THR A 180 5.73 -3.66 -15.25
C THR A 180 5.40 -3.15 -13.86
N VAL A 181 6.41 -2.61 -13.16
CA VAL A 181 6.20 -1.91 -11.87
C VAL A 181 5.85 -0.45 -12.11
N TYR A 182 4.72 -0.01 -11.57
CA TYR A 182 4.32 1.39 -11.58
C TYR A 182 4.03 1.90 -10.16
N PRO A 183 4.57 3.06 -9.78
CA PRO A 183 5.47 3.93 -10.56
C PRO A 183 6.90 3.35 -10.68
N PRO A 184 7.66 3.69 -11.75
CA PRO A 184 8.97 3.07 -12.02
C PRO A 184 10.01 3.26 -10.90
N GLU A 185 9.96 4.38 -10.18
CA GLU A 185 10.83 4.68 -9.05
C GLU A 185 10.65 3.70 -7.87
N ASN A 186 9.51 3.04 -7.77
CA ASN A 186 9.22 2.05 -6.72
C ASN A 186 9.69 0.62 -7.07
N ARG A 187 10.49 0.43 -8.14
CA ARG A 187 10.97 -0.91 -8.54
C ARG A 187 11.72 -1.61 -7.40
N LYS A 188 12.67 -0.92 -6.75
CA LYS A 188 13.41 -1.50 -5.62
C LYS A 188 12.51 -1.82 -4.42
N LEU A 189 11.51 -0.98 -4.17
CA LEU A 189 10.52 -1.23 -3.14
C LEU A 189 9.65 -2.45 -3.49
N ALA A 190 9.23 -2.59 -4.73
CA ALA A 190 8.48 -3.76 -5.20
C ALA A 190 9.29 -5.07 -5.03
N GLU A 191 10.58 -5.06 -5.34
CA GLU A 191 11.49 -6.20 -5.13
C GLU A 191 11.58 -6.56 -3.62
N ALA A 192 11.69 -5.55 -2.75
CA ALA A 192 11.71 -5.76 -1.31
C ALA A 192 10.35 -6.28 -0.76
N VAL A 193 9.23 -5.82 -1.33
CA VAL A 193 7.89 -6.34 -1.01
C VAL A 193 7.78 -7.82 -1.41
N VAL A 194 8.23 -8.19 -2.61
CA VAL A 194 8.24 -9.60 -3.06
C VAL A 194 9.04 -10.51 -2.14
N ALA A 195 10.16 -10.02 -1.60
CA ALA A 195 11.01 -10.78 -0.69
C ALA A 195 10.39 -11.06 0.68
N ARG A 196 9.37 -10.29 1.11
CA ARG A 196 8.74 -10.37 2.44
C ARG A 196 7.21 -10.46 2.41
N GLY A 197 6.62 -10.65 1.22
CA GLY A 197 5.18 -10.68 1.01
C GLY A 197 4.86 -10.91 -0.46
N ALA A 198 4.01 -10.08 -1.06
CA ALA A 198 3.59 -10.26 -2.44
C ALA A 198 3.25 -8.95 -3.17
N LEU A 199 3.45 -8.97 -4.48
CA LEU A 199 2.71 -8.11 -5.42
C LEU A 199 1.51 -8.88 -5.93
N VAL A 200 0.36 -8.23 -5.95
CA VAL A 200 -0.92 -8.85 -6.32
C VAL A 200 -1.64 -7.96 -7.33
N THR A 201 -2.23 -8.57 -8.36
CA THR A 201 -3.11 -7.86 -9.29
C THR A 201 -4.18 -8.78 -9.87
N GLU A 202 -5.31 -8.21 -10.28
CA GLU A 202 -6.34 -8.90 -11.07
C GLU A 202 -6.11 -8.74 -12.59
N PHE A 203 -5.14 -7.95 -13.00
CA PHE A 203 -4.92 -7.62 -14.41
C PHE A 203 -3.91 -8.58 -15.04
N PRO A 204 -4.09 -8.95 -16.34
CA PRO A 204 -3.12 -9.76 -17.09
C PRO A 204 -1.71 -9.19 -17.07
N MET A 205 -0.69 -10.03 -17.33
CA MET A 205 0.73 -9.68 -17.16
C MET A 205 1.14 -8.37 -17.83
N ASP A 206 0.74 -8.17 -19.09
CA ASP A 206 1.10 -6.97 -19.86
C ASP A 206 0.05 -5.86 -19.80
N PHE A 207 -0.95 -5.99 -18.91
CA PHE A 207 -2.00 -4.99 -18.83
C PHE A 207 -1.45 -3.62 -18.43
N GLY A 208 -1.70 -2.62 -19.27
CA GLY A 208 -1.13 -1.28 -19.13
C GLY A 208 -1.65 -0.49 -17.93
N VAL A 209 -0.93 0.57 -17.60
CA VAL A 209 -1.34 1.53 -16.57
C VAL A 209 -2.40 2.47 -17.13
N ALA A 210 -3.56 2.54 -16.48
CA ALA A 210 -4.62 3.49 -16.81
C ALA A 210 -5.26 4.04 -15.53
N PRO A 211 -5.67 5.33 -15.51
CA PRO A 211 -6.22 5.98 -14.32
C PRO A 211 -7.43 5.26 -13.72
N GLU A 212 -8.30 4.69 -14.55
CA GLU A 212 -9.52 3.95 -14.18
C GLU A 212 -9.23 2.63 -13.43
N ASN A 213 -8.05 2.08 -13.58
CA ASN A 213 -7.68 0.83 -12.91
C ASN A 213 -7.41 1.01 -11.41
N PHE A 214 -6.96 2.20 -10.99
CA PHE A 214 -6.64 2.44 -9.59
C PHE A 214 -7.87 2.38 -8.67
N PRO A 215 -9.02 3.00 -9.00
CA PRO A 215 -10.24 2.81 -8.24
C PRO A 215 -10.73 1.36 -8.22
N ARG A 216 -10.64 0.64 -9.34
CA ARG A 216 -11.00 -0.79 -9.43
C ARG A 216 -10.15 -1.64 -8.48
N ARG A 217 -8.84 -1.41 -8.47
CA ARG A 217 -7.89 -2.11 -7.62
C ARG A 217 -8.16 -1.86 -6.12
N ASN A 218 -8.62 -0.66 -5.72
CA ASN A 218 -8.77 -0.29 -4.32
C ASN A 218 -9.74 -1.21 -3.54
N ARG A 219 -10.72 -1.84 -4.21
CA ARG A 219 -11.60 -2.83 -3.57
C ARG A 219 -10.83 -4.07 -3.08
N ILE A 220 -9.77 -4.45 -3.79
CA ILE A 220 -8.91 -5.57 -3.40
C ILE A 220 -8.10 -5.19 -2.15
N ILE A 221 -7.57 -3.96 -2.07
CA ILE A 221 -6.88 -3.46 -0.87
C ILE A 221 -7.82 -3.51 0.34
N ALA A 222 -9.03 -2.96 0.20
CA ALA A 222 -10.01 -2.94 1.28
C ALA A 222 -10.43 -4.35 1.70
N ALA A 223 -10.70 -5.24 0.73
CA ALA A 223 -11.18 -6.59 1.03
C ALA A 223 -10.12 -7.48 1.68
N LEU A 224 -8.84 -7.35 1.31
CA LEU A 224 -7.74 -8.10 1.93
C LEU A 224 -7.47 -7.69 3.38
N SER A 225 -8.04 -6.57 3.86
CA SER A 225 -7.69 -5.97 5.14
C SER A 225 -8.83 -6.10 6.16
N LEU A 226 -8.49 -6.15 7.45
CA LEU A 226 -9.42 -6.05 8.56
C LEU A 226 -9.92 -4.62 8.76
N GLY A 227 -9.08 -3.63 8.45
CA GLY A 227 -9.41 -2.22 8.52
C GLY A 227 -8.58 -1.38 7.55
N VAL A 228 -8.99 -0.14 7.34
CA VAL A 228 -8.37 0.82 6.43
C VAL A 228 -7.94 2.07 7.19
N ILE A 229 -6.64 2.34 7.25
CA ILE A 229 -6.05 3.54 7.85
C ILE A 229 -5.78 4.56 6.75
N VAL A 230 -6.40 5.74 6.85
CA VAL A 230 -6.15 6.87 5.96
C VAL A 230 -5.25 7.87 6.68
N VAL A 231 -4.02 8.07 6.18
CA VAL A 231 -3.03 8.93 6.84
C VAL A 231 -3.18 10.40 6.40
N GLU A 232 -3.24 10.65 5.11
CA GLU A 232 -3.53 11.96 4.54
C GLU A 232 -4.45 11.82 3.33
N ALA A 233 -5.48 12.66 3.26
CA ALA A 233 -6.38 12.70 2.12
C ALA A 233 -6.96 14.09 1.92
N GLY A 234 -6.85 14.65 0.73
CA GLY A 234 -7.66 15.78 0.31
C GLY A 234 -9.09 15.33 0.00
N ARG A 235 -10.02 16.27 -0.19
CA ARG A 235 -11.46 15.97 -0.42
C ARG A 235 -11.74 15.04 -1.61
N GLN A 236 -10.88 15.03 -2.61
CA GLN A 236 -11.03 14.22 -3.83
C GLN A 236 -9.96 13.11 -3.92
N SER A 237 -9.35 12.73 -2.81
CA SER A 237 -8.32 11.71 -2.77
C SER A 237 -8.87 10.33 -3.09
N GLY A 238 -8.15 9.55 -3.93
CA GLY A 238 -8.47 8.13 -4.18
C GLY A 238 -8.42 7.25 -2.92
N ALA A 239 -7.71 7.68 -1.87
CA ALA A 239 -7.70 6.99 -0.57
C ALA A 239 -9.09 6.97 0.10
N LEU A 240 -9.90 8.02 -0.11
CA LEU A 240 -11.28 8.07 0.39
C LEU A 240 -12.18 7.02 -0.29
N ILE A 241 -11.87 6.64 -1.54
CA ILE A 241 -12.56 5.53 -2.22
C ILE A 241 -12.27 4.22 -1.49
N THR A 242 -11.00 3.99 -1.12
CA THR A 242 -10.62 2.78 -0.37
C THR A 242 -11.29 2.74 1.00
N ALA A 243 -11.34 3.88 1.72
CA ALA A 243 -12.02 3.99 3.01
C ALA A 243 -13.52 3.67 2.89
N ARG A 244 -14.21 4.24 1.88
CA ARG A 244 -15.62 3.96 1.63
C ARG A 244 -15.85 2.49 1.33
N LEU A 245 -15.05 1.90 0.44
CA LEU A 245 -15.15 0.47 0.11
C LEU A 245 -14.90 -0.41 1.35
N GLY A 246 -13.98 -0.02 2.24
CA GLY A 246 -13.77 -0.68 3.52
C GLY A 246 -15.04 -0.65 4.38
N ALA A 247 -15.63 0.53 4.56
CA ALA A 247 -16.88 0.70 5.33
C ALA A 247 -18.05 -0.11 4.73
N GLU A 248 -18.21 -0.10 3.40
CA GLU A 248 -19.22 -0.90 2.68
C GLU A 248 -19.04 -2.41 2.89
N LEU A 249 -17.80 -2.86 3.14
CA LEU A 249 -17.46 -4.25 3.46
C LEU A 249 -17.52 -4.55 4.97
N GLY A 250 -17.99 -3.61 5.80
CA GLY A 250 -18.06 -3.76 7.25
C GLY A 250 -16.69 -3.77 7.92
N LYS A 251 -15.67 -3.18 7.30
CA LYS A 251 -14.32 -3.05 7.85
C LYS A 251 -14.19 -1.76 8.65
N GLU A 252 -13.35 -1.79 9.68
CA GLU A 252 -13.02 -0.60 10.46
C GLU A 252 -12.30 0.44 9.60
N VAL A 253 -12.68 1.69 9.76
CA VAL A 253 -12.04 2.82 9.07
C VAL A 253 -11.40 3.74 10.11
N PHE A 254 -10.12 3.99 9.90
CA PHE A 254 -9.29 4.81 10.77
C PHE A 254 -8.77 6.03 10.01
N ALA A 255 -8.62 7.14 10.71
CA ALA A 255 -8.10 8.37 10.13
C ALA A 255 -7.06 9.02 11.06
N VAL A 256 -5.90 9.33 10.50
CA VAL A 256 -4.83 10.01 11.24
C VAL A 256 -5.12 11.51 11.27
N PRO A 257 -5.22 12.15 12.45
CA PRO A 257 -5.49 13.56 12.55
C PRO A 257 -4.34 14.41 11.98
N ASN A 258 -4.66 15.56 11.45
CA ASN A 258 -3.69 16.50 10.91
C ASN A 258 -4.12 17.93 11.24
N ARG A 259 -3.26 18.92 11.01
CA ARG A 259 -3.60 20.34 11.17
C ARG A 259 -4.72 20.74 10.23
N VAL A 260 -5.64 21.58 10.70
CA VAL A 260 -6.81 21.98 9.91
C VAL A 260 -6.51 22.72 8.62
N ASP A 261 -5.35 23.37 8.56
CA ASP A 261 -4.83 24.11 7.41
C ASP A 261 -3.94 23.27 6.46
N ALA A 262 -3.64 22.01 6.83
CA ALA A 262 -2.83 21.14 6.00
C ALA A 262 -3.59 20.64 4.75
N PRO A 263 -2.96 20.61 3.56
CA PRO A 263 -3.62 20.17 2.32
C PRO A 263 -4.19 18.75 2.39
N GLY A 264 -3.57 17.88 3.19
CA GLY A 264 -4.00 16.48 3.39
C GLY A 264 -5.02 16.29 4.52
N ALA A 265 -5.49 17.35 5.19
CA ALA A 265 -6.35 17.24 6.36
C ALA A 265 -7.84 17.10 6.02
N ALA A 266 -8.30 17.77 4.97
CA ALA A 266 -9.74 17.96 4.74
C ALA A 266 -10.51 16.64 4.54
N GLY A 267 -9.90 15.63 3.90
CA GLY A 267 -10.51 14.32 3.69
C GLY A 267 -10.49 13.46 4.95
N VAL A 268 -9.37 13.42 5.69
CA VAL A 268 -9.28 12.67 6.94
C VAL A 268 -10.19 13.26 8.02
N HIS A 269 -10.31 14.59 8.10
CA HIS A 269 -11.27 15.24 9.01
C HIS A 269 -12.73 14.97 8.63
N ALA A 270 -13.03 14.82 7.34
CA ALA A 270 -14.37 14.40 6.91
C ALA A 270 -14.65 12.97 7.38
N LEU A 271 -13.70 12.03 7.17
CA LEU A 271 -13.82 10.65 7.63
C LEU A 271 -14.06 10.57 9.15
N ILE A 272 -13.31 11.35 9.97
CA ILE A 272 -13.50 11.39 11.44
C ILE A 272 -14.93 11.87 11.79
N ARG A 273 -15.42 12.92 11.11
CA ARG A 273 -16.80 13.41 11.33
C ARG A 273 -17.86 12.40 10.89
N ASP A 274 -17.54 11.58 9.88
CA ASP A 274 -18.41 10.53 9.37
C ASP A 274 -18.33 9.22 10.19
N GLY A 275 -17.54 9.22 11.30
CA GLY A 275 -17.46 8.12 12.25
C GLY A 275 -16.21 7.26 12.14
N ALA A 276 -15.24 7.59 11.29
CA ALA A 276 -13.96 6.90 11.29
C ALA A 276 -13.22 7.15 12.63
N LYS A 277 -12.63 6.09 13.19
CA LYS A 277 -11.86 6.21 14.45
C LYS A 277 -10.61 7.04 14.23
N LEU A 278 -10.41 8.04 15.09
CA LEU A 278 -9.17 8.81 15.12
C LEU A 278 -8.04 7.94 15.64
N VAL A 279 -6.88 7.94 14.95
CA VAL A 279 -5.70 7.13 15.28
C VAL A 279 -4.48 8.01 15.43
N GLU A 280 -3.88 7.98 16.62
CA GLU A 280 -2.61 8.60 16.94
C GLU A 280 -1.50 7.56 17.16
N SER A 281 -1.88 6.32 17.49
CA SER A 281 -0.96 5.24 17.84
C SER A 281 -1.44 3.87 17.34
N VAL A 282 -0.58 2.86 17.44
CA VAL A 282 -0.93 1.47 17.17
C VAL A 282 -1.97 0.96 18.17
N ALA A 283 -1.91 1.43 19.43
CA ALA A 283 -2.86 1.02 20.47
C ALA A 283 -4.30 1.33 20.07
N ASP A 284 -4.57 2.50 19.47
CA ASP A 284 -5.89 2.91 19.02
C ASP A 284 -6.47 1.96 17.96
N VAL A 285 -5.60 1.37 17.13
CA VAL A 285 -6.00 0.37 16.14
C VAL A 285 -6.30 -0.96 16.83
N LEU A 286 -5.43 -1.40 17.76
CA LEU A 286 -5.59 -2.70 18.45
C LEU A 286 -6.84 -2.76 19.32
N GLU A 287 -7.30 -1.64 19.86
CA GLU A 287 -8.54 -1.55 20.65
C GLU A 287 -9.77 -2.03 19.86
N GLU A 288 -9.79 -1.88 18.53
CA GLU A 288 -10.90 -2.37 17.68
C GLU A 288 -10.81 -3.88 17.37
N PHE A 289 -9.69 -4.53 17.73
CA PHE A 289 -9.44 -5.95 17.46
C PHE A 289 -9.05 -6.74 18.72
N PRO A 290 -9.82 -6.67 19.83
CA PRO A 290 -9.47 -7.31 21.09
C PRO A 290 -9.35 -8.84 20.95
N ASP A 291 -10.14 -9.44 20.05
CA ASP A 291 -10.16 -10.89 19.83
C ASP A 291 -8.89 -11.44 19.19
N LEU A 292 -8.04 -10.57 18.60
CA LEU A 292 -6.76 -11.01 18.04
C LEU A 292 -5.69 -11.25 19.12
N GLY A 293 -5.92 -10.84 20.37
CA GLY A 293 -4.99 -11.04 21.48
C GLY A 293 -3.62 -10.36 21.28
N LEU A 294 -3.54 -9.35 20.41
CA LEU A 294 -2.32 -8.63 20.07
C LEU A 294 -2.05 -7.52 21.09
N GLN A 295 -0.76 -7.30 21.42
CA GLN A 295 -0.35 -6.22 22.31
C GLN A 295 0.46 -5.19 21.55
N ALA A 296 0.24 -3.91 21.87
CA ALA A 296 1.09 -2.85 21.36
C ALA A 296 2.54 -3.07 21.82
N PRO A 297 3.54 -2.85 20.98
CA PRO A 297 4.92 -2.92 21.39
C PRO A 297 5.17 -1.92 22.53
N ALA A 298 5.96 -2.32 23.54
CA ALA A 298 6.31 -1.44 24.64
C ALA A 298 6.87 -0.11 24.10
N ALA A 299 6.54 1.01 24.75
CA ALA A 299 6.89 2.36 24.28
C ALA A 299 8.40 2.57 24.01
N ALA A 300 9.26 1.73 24.61
CA ALA A 300 10.71 1.73 24.38
C ALA A 300 11.10 1.22 22.97
N ASP A 301 10.26 0.39 22.33
CA ASP A 301 10.53 -0.18 21.00
C ASP A 301 9.94 0.62 19.83
N ALA A 302 9.11 1.62 20.12
CA ALA A 302 8.48 2.46 19.09
C ALA A 302 9.49 3.34 18.32
N GLY A 303 10.73 3.42 18.74
CA GLY A 303 11.84 4.18 18.12
C GLY A 303 13.07 3.33 17.73
N ALA A 304 13.05 2.01 17.95
CA ALA A 304 14.20 1.18 17.58
C ALA A 304 14.06 0.72 16.13
N GLY A 305 14.91 1.22 15.24
CA GLY A 305 15.19 0.62 13.94
C GLY A 305 15.64 -0.85 14.09
N PRO A 306 15.73 -1.63 12.99
CA PRO A 306 16.07 -3.05 13.04
C PRO A 306 17.34 -3.26 13.87
N ALA A 307 17.28 -4.21 14.81
CA ALA A 307 18.44 -4.55 15.62
C ALA A 307 19.58 -4.97 14.67
N PRO A 308 20.80 -4.42 14.81
CA PRO A 308 21.94 -4.84 14.02
C PRO A 308 22.22 -6.31 14.25
N ALA A 309 22.56 -7.03 13.17
CA ALA A 309 22.98 -8.42 13.26
C ALA A 309 24.15 -8.56 14.28
N PRO A 310 24.19 -9.62 15.07
CA PRO A 310 25.26 -9.80 16.06
C PRO A 310 26.62 -9.90 15.35
N GLY A 311 27.47 -8.89 15.54
CA GLY A 311 28.82 -8.88 15.00
C GLY A 311 29.40 -7.53 14.56
N ASP A 312 28.66 -6.42 14.59
CA ASP A 312 29.19 -5.14 14.12
C ASP A 312 29.55 -4.20 15.33
N PRO A 313 30.84 -4.00 15.63
CA PRO A 313 31.28 -3.21 16.77
C PRO A 313 31.06 -1.68 16.63
N THR A 314 30.59 -1.20 15.44
CA THR A 314 30.40 0.23 15.18
C THR A 314 29.03 0.77 15.67
N ALA A 315 28.08 -0.10 16.03
CA ALA A 315 26.72 0.31 16.43
C ALA A 315 26.63 0.83 17.89
N ALA A 316 27.57 0.47 18.75
CA ALA A 316 27.57 0.94 20.15
C ALA A 316 28.01 2.40 20.29
N THR A 317 28.80 2.91 19.34
CA THR A 317 29.33 4.28 19.35
C THR A 317 28.32 5.32 18.87
N ALA A 318 27.32 4.91 18.06
CA ALA A 318 26.32 5.82 17.48
C ALA A 318 25.25 6.29 18.48
N ARG A 319 24.91 5.47 19.51
CA ARG A 319 23.88 5.83 20.52
C ARG A 319 24.38 6.81 21.58
N GLN A 320 25.68 6.85 21.88
CA GLN A 320 26.27 7.85 22.77
C GLN A 320 26.58 9.18 22.06
N GLY A 321 26.65 9.17 20.72
CA GLY A 321 26.99 10.33 19.90
C GLY A 321 25.91 11.40 19.81
N THR A 322 24.62 11.03 19.76
CA THR A 322 23.52 11.99 19.51
C THR A 322 23.16 12.86 20.72
N LEU A 323 23.25 12.34 21.94
CA LEU A 323 23.11 13.16 23.16
C LEU A 323 24.36 14.03 23.40
N GLY A 324 25.54 13.53 23.06
CA GLY A 324 26.80 14.28 23.13
C GLY A 324 26.92 15.35 22.02
N LEU A 325 26.35 15.13 20.84
CA LEU A 325 26.37 16.09 19.74
C LEU A 325 25.50 17.34 20.01
N ARG A 326 24.35 17.19 20.68
CA ARG A 326 23.54 18.37 21.11
C ARG A 326 24.28 19.23 22.16
N ALA A 327 25.14 18.65 22.96
CA ALA A 327 25.99 19.39 23.92
C ALA A 327 27.18 20.13 23.26
N SER A 328 27.46 19.88 21.96
CA SER A 328 28.57 20.49 21.20
C SER A 328 28.11 21.41 20.08
N LEU A 329 26.85 21.90 20.12
CA LEU A 329 26.35 22.86 19.12
C LEU A 329 26.88 24.26 19.43
N SER A 330 27.26 24.97 18.35
CA SER A 330 27.55 26.40 18.48
C SER A 330 26.27 27.18 18.82
N PRO A 331 26.38 28.41 19.32
CA PRO A 331 25.23 29.25 19.62
C PRO A 331 24.30 29.42 18.40
N GLU A 332 24.87 29.52 17.19
CA GLU A 332 24.14 29.68 15.92
C GLU A 332 23.43 28.38 15.50
N GLU A 333 24.10 27.23 15.67
CA GLU A 333 23.50 25.92 15.43
C GLU A 333 22.34 25.64 16.38
N SER A 334 22.49 25.99 17.68
CA SER A 334 21.45 25.84 18.69
C SER A 334 20.22 26.68 18.35
N GLN A 335 20.42 27.94 17.97
CA GLN A 335 19.36 28.85 17.57
C GLN A 335 18.59 28.36 16.34
N LEU A 336 19.30 27.79 15.35
CA LEU A 336 18.67 27.20 14.18
C LEU A 336 17.83 25.96 14.52
N VAL A 337 18.34 25.07 15.39
CA VAL A 337 17.63 23.88 15.85
C VAL A 337 16.34 24.27 16.59
N GLU A 338 16.37 25.29 17.46
CA GLU A 338 15.19 25.79 18.17
C GLU A 338 14.12 26.36 17.22
N VAL A 339 14.54 27.11 16.20
CA VAL A 339 13.60 27.73 15.23
C VAL A 339 12.99 26.70 14.28
N MET A 340 13.68 25.58 14.06
CA MET A 340 13.26 24.50 13.15
C MET A 340 12.33 23.47 13.82
N ASP A 341 11.80 23.72 15.01
CA ASP A 341 10.97 22.76 15.72
C ASP A 341 9.67 22.42 14.95
N GLY A 342 9.63 21.20 14.43
CA GLY A 342 8.43 20.53 13.91
C GLY A 342 8.16 20.65 12.42
N GLU A 343 8.64 21.65 11.65
CA GLU A 343 8.32 21.81 10.23
C GLU A 343 9.55 22.11 9.37
N PRO A 344 9.56 21.67 8.08
CA PRO A 344 10.55 22.12 7.13
C PRO A 344 10.44 23.63 6.88
N LEU A 345 11.55 24.34 6.98
CA LEU A 345 11.61 25.77 6.73
C LEU A 345 12.53 26.09 5.55
N ALA A 346 12.11 27.07 4.74
CA ALA A 346 12.95 27.60 3.68
C ALA A 346 14.12 28.42 4.27
N LEU A 347 15.24 28.50 3.55
CA LEU A 347 16.41 29.25 3.96
C LEU A 347 16.06 30.71 4.34
N ASP A 348 15.24 31.38 3.54
CA ASP A 348 14.83 32.77 3.78
C ASP A 348 14.02 32.91 5.09
N THR A 349 13.17 31.93 5.40
CA THR A 349 12.41 31.91 6.65
C THR A 349 13.30 31.69 7.86
N LEU A 350 14.34 30.85 7.73
CA LEU A 350 15.34 30.64 8.78
C LEU A 350 16.16 31.91 9.03
N ILE A 351 16.59 32.61 7.98
CA ILE A 351 17.27 33.91 8.08
C ILE A 351 16.38 34.91 8.81
N GLN A 352 15.12 35.02 8.42
CA GLN A 352 14.17 35.97 9.01
C GLN A 352 13.87 35.67 10.49
N ARG A 353 13.71 34.40 10.87
CA ARG A 353 13.40 33.99 12.24
C ARG A 353 14.58 34.04 13.18
N THR A 354 15.79 33.77 12.70
CA THR A 354 17.01 33.81 13.51
C THR A 354 17.66 35.19 13.57
N GLY A 355 17.40 36.05 12.59
CA GLY A 355 18.06 37.34 12.46
C GLY A 355 19.58 37.28 12.10
N LEU A 356 20.05 36.05 11.80
CA LEU A 356 21.46 35.85 11.43
C LEU A 356 21.74 36.24 9.97
N ALA A 357 22.97 36.63 9.68
CA ALA A 357 23.37 36.89 8.32
C ALA A 357 23.24 35.62 7.43
N PRO A 358 22.83 35.72 6.14
CA PRO A 358 22.61 34.59 5.25
C PRO A 358 23.77 33.58 5.19
N ALA A 359 25.01 34.08 5.13
CA ALA A 359 26.21 33.26 5.08
C ALA A 359 26.39 32.41 6.39
N ARG A 360 26.01 32.96 7.54
CA ARG A 360 26.07 32.26 8.82
C ARG A 360 25.00 31.15 8.93
N VAL A 361 23.79 31.46 8.47
CA VAL A 361 22.70 30.45 8.42
C VAL A 361 23.08 29.30 7.49
N SER A 362 23.57 29.59 6.28
CA SER A 362 23.99 28.55 5.33
C SER A 362 25.15 27.70 5.88
N GLY A 363 26.16 28.33 6.50
CA GLY A 363 27.30 27.62 7.12
C GLY A 363 26.87 26.72 8.26
N ALA A 364 26.02 27.22 9.15
CA ALA A 364 25.52 26.44 10.30
C ALA A 364 24.59 25.30 9.85
N LEU A 365 23.75 25.49 8.81
CA LEU A 365 22.93 24.42 8.23
C LEU A 365 23.78 23.31 7.61
N THR A 366 24.87 23.66 6.92
CA THR A 366 25.82 22.68 6.35
C THR A 366 26.48 21.85 7.48
N LEU A 367 26.88 22.51 8.57
CA LEU A 367 27.46 21.82 9.72
C LEU A 367 26.44 20.90 10.44
N LEU A 368 25.18 21.36 10.58
CA LEU A 368 24.11 20.57 11.13
C LEU A 368 23.75 19.37 10.24
N GLU A 369 23.87 19.52 8.92
CA GLU A 369 23.66 18.43 7.95
C GLU A 369 24.81 17.40 8.05
N LEU A 370 26.05 17.82 8.14
CA LEU A 370 27.21 16.96 8.39
C LEU A 370 27.14 16.24 9.74
N LYS A 371 26.60 16.91 10.75
CA LYS A 371 26.33 16.29 12.09
C LYS A 371 25.09 15.39 12.05
N GLY A 372 24.38 15.27 10.93
CA GLY A 372 23.20 14.44 10.76
C GLY A 372 21.95 14.92 11.52
N LEU A 373 21.93 16.16 12.01
CA LEU A 373 20.82 16.75 12.76
C LEU A 373 19.78 17.44 11.86
N VAL A 374 20.17 17.89 10.67
CA VAL A 374 19.32 18.52 9.68
C VAL A 374 19.43 17.76 8.36
N ARG A 375 18.40 17.82 7.54
CA ARG A 375 18.40 17.34 6.14
C ARG A 375 17.91 18.43 5.20
N ALA A 376 18.58 18.60 4.07
CA ALA A 376 18.10 19.42 2.98
C ALA A 376 16.97 18.69 2.22
N LEU A 377 15.97 19.45 1.78
CA LEU A 377 14.80 18.98 1.05
C LEU A 377 14.68 19.68 -0.30
N PRO A 378 13.99 19.08 -1.29
CA PRO A 378 13.73 19.75 -2.56
C PRO A 378 13.04 21.10 -2.36
N GLY A 379 13.45 22.12 -3.14
CA GLY A 379 12.92 23.48 -3.02
C GLY A 379 13.63 24.36 -2.00
N GLY A 380 14.86 24.00 -1.57
CA GLY A 380 15.66 24.83 -0.67
C GLY A 380 15.13 24.90 0.77
N GLN A 381 14.40 23.86 1.19
CA GLN A 381 13.90 23.71 2.55
C GLN A 381 14.82 22.82 3.39
N PHE A 382 14.80 23.02 4.70
CA PHE A 382 15.56 22.25 5.68
C PHE A 382 14.65 21.73 6.79
N ALA A 383 14.88 20.50 7.24
CA ALA A 383 14.13 19.89 8.34
C ALA A 383 15.07 19.22 9.35
N LEU A 384 14.71 19.26 10.63
CA LEU A 384 15.41 18.49 11.64
C LEU A 384 15.24 16.98 11.36
N ARG A 385 16.30 16.22 11.49
CA ARG A 385 16.18 14.77 11.61
C ARG A 385 15.68 14.45 13.01
N LYS A 386 14.47 13.91 13.12
CA LYS A 386 14.03 13.30 14.38
C LYS A 386 14.97 12.14 14.67
N SER A 387 15.62 12.16 15.82
CA SER A 387 16.37 11.01 16.31
C SER A 387 15.40 9.84 16.42
N SER A 388 15.65 8.82 15.61
CA SER A 388 14.96 7.53 15.65
C SER A 388 15.20 6.84 16.98
#